data_54cf2c6a633491e81bf8fc69b4800c12
#
_entry.id   54cf2c6a633491e81bf8fc69b4800c12
#
_cell.length_a   1.000
_cell.length_b   1.000
_cell.length_c   1.000
_cell.angle_alpha   90.00
_cell.angle_beta   90.00
_cell.angle_gamma   90.00
#
_symmetry.space_group_name_H-M   'P 1'
#
loop_
_entity.id
_entity.type
_entity.pdbx_description
1 polymer ?
#
loop_
_entity_poly.entity_id
_entity_poly.type
_entity_poly.pdbx_seq_one_letter_code
_entity_poly.pdbx_strand_id
1 'polypeptide(L)'
;MSANIQLLDCTLRDGCYIVDSNFGSAAIRGLIEKLSDARVDIIECGWLKNSEHKEGSAFYHVPSDLLNYLDRKDPNKVYVVMIDWDRYDLSYLPPCDGKSIDAVRVVFPHGRHREGIEVGMKIREKGYKVYFQAANTLAYSDEELIELAKDMSEVSPECLSVVDTFGAMYEEDLERIINILDKHLAPGIKLGFHSHNNQQLSFSLTQHFVRLLVKGERGIVVDSSLCGMGRGAGNTTTELAASYLNRKQGCHYDLDAIMDAIDTYMVYFIERFKWGYSTSYFIAGLYCCHVNNIAYLLDNHRTGAKDMRKIIESLPPADRLKYDYDLLESKYLENQSRYVDDAAVCEELSAKLRGRKIALIAPGRRSVECADKIKGYIRDNNCIVIAVNALLGEYDYDYAFFVNPARYEYASKAQPEKFDSAERIILSNISGYNAEKDHKVAYDHVIKRGWKYFDNAVICCLRLLEYLGVEGAAIAGFDGFKNIYNESYADPMLPSLNTGGDWDALNEEIRAMFRAFREEARVCRNIEFLTDSYFNDGEN
;
A
#
# COMPACT_ATOMS: atom_id res chain seq x y z
N MET A 1 -11.26 36.98 21.05
CA MET A 1 -12.18 36.30 20.11
C MET A 1 -11.52 34.98 19.79
N SER A 2 -12.25 33.85 19.89
CA SER A 2 -11.70 32.57 19.47
C SER A 2 -11.42 32.66 17.96
N ALA A 3 -10.25 32.20 17.53
CA ALA A 3 -9.96 32.06 16.10
C ALA A 3 -11.11 31.28 15.46
N ASN A 4 -11.48 31.65 14.25
CA ASN A 4 -12.52 30.95 13.48
C ASN A 4 -11.94 29.61 12.97
N ILE A 5 -11.96 28.59 13.85
CA ILE A 5 -11.46 27.24 13.52
C ILE A 5 -12.64 26.39 13.08
N GLN A 6 -12.48 25.71 11.96
CA GLN A 6 -13.44 24.75 11.42
C GLN A 6 -12.80 23.37 11.32
N LEU A 7 -13.49 22.35 11.79
CA LEU A 7 -13.14 20.96 11.59
C LEU A 7 -13.81 20.45 10.31
N LEU A 8 -13.03 19.85 9.44
CA LEU A 8 -13.51 19.16 8.24
C LEU A 8 -13.27 17.66 8.40
N ASP A 9 -14.30 16.87 8.15
CA ASP A 9 -14.17 15.42 8.04
C ASP A 9 -14.21 15.00 6.57
N CYS A 10 -13.18 14.25 6.14
CA CYS A 10 -13.02 13.74 4.78
C CYS A 10 -13.09 12.21 4.69
N THR A 11 -13.69 11.54 5.65
CA THR A 11 -13.78 10.07 5.71
C THR A 11 -14.35 9.50 4.41
N LEU A 12 -15.48 10.02 3.94
CA LEU A 12 -16.14 9.52 2.74
C LEU A 12 -15.36 9.83 1.45
N ARG A 13 -14.56 10.89 1.43
CA ARG A 13 -13.76 11.25 0.27
C ARG A 13 -12.45 10.48 0.21
N ASP A 14 -11.64 10.53 1.26
CA ASP A 14 -10.31 9.93 1.26
C ASP A 14 -10.36 8.42 1.52
N GLY A 15 -11.35 7.98 2.29
CA GLY A 15 -11.64 6.56 2.50
C GLY A 15 -12.08 5.82 1.22
N CYS A 16 -12.51 6.53 0.15
CA CYS A 16 -12.78 5.92 -1.16
C CYS A 16 -11.62 5.08 -1.67
N TYR A 17 -10.39 5.48 -1.38
CA TYR A 17 -9.19 4.74 -1.79
C TYR A 17 -9.00 3.42 -1.04
N ILE A 18 -9.68 3.25 0.09
CA ILE A 18 -9.59 2.04 0.93
C ILE A 18 -10.67 1.02 0.54
N VAL A 19 -11.87 1.51 0.19
CA VAL A 19 -13.05 0.66 -0.05
C VAL A 19 -13.51 0.68 -1.51
N ASP A 20 -12.64 1.11 -2.44
CA ASP A 20 -12.98 1.31 -3.85
C ASP A 20 -14.30 2.08 -4.03
N SER A 21 -14.43 3.18 -3.30
CA SER A 21 -15.61 4.05 -3.18
C SER A 21 -16.89 3.43 -2.59
N ASN A 22 -16.95 2.13 -2.39
CA ASN A 22 -18.14 1.41 -1.96
C ASN A 22 -18.24 1.35 -0.42
N PHE A 23 -18.85 2.36 0.17
CA PHE A 23 -19.18 2.40 1.60
C PHE A 23 -20.50 1.68 1.93
N GLY A 24 -21.40 1.55 0.96
CA GLY A 24 -22.78 1.15 1.16
C GLY A 24 -23.69 2.32 1.60
N SER A 25 -24.93 2.31 1.13
CA SER A 25 -25.90 3.41 1.30
C SER A 25 -26.15 3.78 2.77
N ALA A 26 -26.23 2.76 3.65
CA ALA A 26 -26.47 2.98 5.07
C ALA A 26 -25.29 3.68 5.76
N ALA A 27 -24.04 3.30 5.43
CA ALA A 27 -22.87 3.91 6.03
C ALA A 27 -22.67 5.36 5.54
N ILE A 28 -22.87 5.65 4.24
CA ILE A 28 -22.79 7.04 3.74
C ILE A 28 -23.80 7.93 4.46
N ARG A 29 -25.06 7.51 4.51
CA ARG A 29 -26.15 8.25 5.18
C ARG A 29 -25.83 8.48 6.67
N GLY A 30 -25.51 7.42 7.38
CA GLY A 30 -25.27 7.49 8.80
C GLY A 30 -24.02 8.27 9.17
N LEU A 31 -22.95 8.17 8.40
CA LEU A 31 -21.72 8.97 8.63
C LEU A 31 -22.00 10.46 8.43
N ILE A 32 -22.72 10.85 7.37
CA ILE A 32 -23.09 12.27 7.14
C ILE A 32 -23.95 12.79 8.31
N GLU A 33 -24.95 12.02 8.75
CA GLU A 33 -25.84 12.40 9.86
C GLU A 33 -25.04 12.54 11.17
N LYS A 34 -24.26 11.53 11.55
CA LYS A 34 -23.50 11.54 12.79
C LYS A 34 -22.41 12.62 12.81
N LEU A 35 -21.74 12.90 11.70
CA LEU A 35 -20.79 14.02 11.62
C LEU A 35 -21.49 15.38 11.77
N SER A 36 -22.72 15.51 11.24
CA SER A 36 -23.55 16.71 11.44
C SER A 36 -23.95 16.85 12.92
N ASP A 37 -24.43 15.76 13.56
CA ASP A 37 -24.77 15.73 14.99
C ASP A 37 -23.54 16.02 15.87
N ALA A 38 -22.38 15.55 15.48
CA ALA A 38 -21.09 15.83 16.11
C ALA A 38 -20.66 17.30 16.01
N ARG A 39 -21.41 18.12 15.29
CA ARG A 39 -21.13 19.53 15.02
C ARG A 39 -19.87 19.77 14.21
N VAL A 40 -19.43 18.78 13.42
CA VAL A 40 -18.36 18.98 12.43
C VAL A 40 -18.81 20.08 11.47
N ASP A 41 -17.94 21.05 11.17
CA ASP A 41 -18.30 22.26 10.43
C ASP A 41 -18.44 22.00 8.93
N ILE A 42 -17.54 21.15 8.39
CA ILE A 42 -17.46 20.84 6.96
C ILE A 42 -17.43 19.32 6.79
N ILE A 43 -18.36 18.78 6.02
CA ILE A 43 -18.48 17.35 5.75
C ILE A 43 -18.16 17.12 4.29
N GLU A 44 -17.04 16.43 4.02
CA GLU A 44 -16.63 16.09 2.65
C GLU A 44 -17.25 14.75 2.24
N CYS A 45 -18.34 14.83 1.47
CA CYS A 45 -19.21 13.70 1.18
C CYS A 45 -18.65 12.70 0.15
N GLY A 46 -17.60 13.05 -0.58
CA GLY A 46 -17.00 12.19 -1.61
C GLY A 46 -16.44 12.98 -2.79
N TRP A 47 -16.45 12.34 -3.97
CA TRP A 47 -15.91 12.87 -5.22
C TRP A 47 -16.99 13.06 -6.28
N LEU A 48 -16.86 14.10 -7.13
CA LEU A 48 -17.52 14.12 -8.43
C LEU A 48 -16.65 13.43 -9.48
N LYS A 49 -17.24 12.56 -10.27
CA LYS A 49 -16.59 11.79 -11.33
C LYS A 49 -17.45 11.79 -12.61
N ASN A 50 -16.82 11.57 -13.77
CA ASN A 50 -17.53 11.49 -15.05
C ASN A 50 -18.36 10.20 -15.20
N SER A 51 -18.08 9.17 -14.42
CA SER A 51 -18.83 7.92 -14.40
C SER A 51 -20.19 8.10 -13.73
N GLU A 52 -21.20 7.37 -14.19
CA GLU A 52 -22.49 7.31 -13.52
C GLU A 52 -22.36 6.87 -12.06
N HIS A 53 -23.21 7.47 -11.21
CA HIS A 53 -23.25 7.11 -9.79
C HIS A 53 -23.77 5.67 -9.61
N LYS A 54 -23.12 4.94 -8.71
CA LYS A 54 -23.56 3.62 -8.25
C LYS A 54 -24.04 3.71 -6.82
N GLU A 55 -25.17 3.08 -6.51
CA GLU A 55 -25.70 3.06 -5.17
C GLU A 55 -24.67 2.54 -4.15
N GLY A 56 -24.55 3.24 -3.03
CA GLY A 56 -23.57 2.93 -1.98
C GLY A 56 -22.14 3.40 -2.26
N SER A 57 -21.90 4.05 -3.39
CA SER A 57 -20.61 4.66 -3.73
C SER A 57 -20.56 6.12 -3.29
N ALA A 58 -19.41 6.56 -2.75
CA ALA A 58 -19.11 7.98 -2.51
C ALA A 58 -18.49 8.68 -3.75
N PHE A 59 -18.59 8.08 -4.93
CA PHE A 59 -18.38 8.74 -6.21
C PHE A 59 -19.72 9.14 -6.81
N TYR A 60 -19.92 10.43 -7.03
CA TYR A 60 -21.14 11.02 -7.58
C TYR A 60 -20.88 11.51 -8.99
N HIS A 61 -21.87 11.40 -9.87
CA HIS A 61 -21.81 12.00 -11.20
C HIS A 61 -22.18 13.48 -11.15
N VAL A 62 -23.25 13.77 -10.44
CA VAL A 62 -23.75 15.14 -10.22
C VAL A 62 -24.06 15.36 -8.73
N PRO A 63 -24.07 16.62 -8.25
CA PRO A 63 -24.33 16.90 -6.84
C PRO A 63 -25.67 16.37 -6.31
N SER A 64 -26.69 16.25 -7.18
CA SER A 64 -27.99 15.69 -6.77
C SER A 64 -27.97 14.22 -6.40
N ASP A 65 -26.94 13.45 -6.82
CA ASP A 65 -26.80 12.05 -6.41
C ASP A 65 -26.63 11.92 -4.90
N LEU A 66 -26.02 12.93 -4.26
CA LEU A 66 -25.88 13.00 -2.82
C LEU A 66 -27.22 13.02 -2.07
N LEU A 67 -28.29 13.52 -2.70
CA LEU A 67 -29.63 13.58 -2.09
C LEU A 67 -30.18 12.19 -1.74
N ASN A 68 -29.68 11.14 -2.35
CA ASN A 68 -30.02 9.76 -1.99
C ASN A 68 -29.53 9.38 -0.59
N TYR A 69 -28.59 10.16 -0.01
CA TYR A 69 -27.95 9.90 1.28
C TYR A 69 -28.08 11.05 2.27
N LEU A 70 -28.62 12.18 1.85
CA LEU A 70 -28.77 13.37 2.68
C LEU A 70 -30.25 13.55 3.07
N ASP A 71 -30.67 12.85 4.13
CA ASP A 71 -32.07 12.91 4.60
C ASP A 71 -32.44 14.31 5.12
N ARG A 72 -31.50 14.99 5.74
CA ARG A 72 -31.66 16.33 6.27
C ARG A 72 -30.36 17.14 6.12
N LYS A 73 -30.43 18.26 5.43
CA LYS A 73 -29.34 19.23 5.34
C LYS A 73 -29.40 20.19 6.51
N ASP A 74 -28.31 20.27 7.32
CA ASP A 74 -28.17 21.29 8.36
C ASP A 74 -27.62 22.59 7.73
N PRO A 75 -28.36 23.71 7.79
CA PRO A 75 -27.92 24.97 7.18
C PRO A 75 -26.68 25.60 7.88
N ASN A 76 -26.29 25.11 9.05
CA ASN A 76 -25.11 25.57 9.78
C ASN A 76 -23.83 24.79 9.38
N LYS A 77 -23.94 23.80 8.50
CA LYS A 77 -22.84 22.98 7.99
C LYS A 77 -22.53 23.29 6.55
N VAL A 78 -21.31 22.97 6.13
CA VAL A 78 -20.92 23.07 4.74
C VAL A 78 -20.71 21.64 4.21
N TYR A 79 -21.52 21.25 3.23
CA TYR A 79 -21.39 19.98 2.56
C TYR A 79 -20.55 20.16 1.30
N VAL A 80 -19.48 19.41 1.18
CA VAL A 80 -18.53 19.57 0.08
C VAL A 80 -18.25 18.24 -0.63
N VAL A 81 -17.82 18.33 -1.87
CA VAL A 81 -17.25 17.22 -2.65
C VAL A 81 -15.95 17.67 -3.27
N MET A 82 -15.08 16.74 -3.64
CA MET A 82 -13.80 17.03 -4.30
C MET A 82 -13.87 16.71 -5.79
N ILE A 83 -13.10 17.45 -6.58
CA ILE A 83 -12.77 17.13 -7.97
C ILE A 83 -11.25 17.25 -8.18
N ASP A 84 -10.73 16.43 -9.10
CA ASP A 84 -9.44 16.70 -9.74
C ASP A 84 -9.63 17.82 -10.78
N TRP A 85 -8.72 18.77 -10.85
CA TRP A 85 -8.80 19.94 -11.74
C TRP A 85 -8.99 19.59 -13.23
N ASP A 86 -8.55 18.40 -13.67
CA ASP A 86 -8.53 17.96 -15.07
C ASP A 86 -9.37 16.69 -15.36
N ARG A 87 -10.04 16.12 -14.33
CA ARG A 87 -10.71 14.81 -14.48
C ARG A 87 -12.22 14.81 -14.35
N TYR A 88 -12.82 15.97 -14.09
CA TYR A 88 -14.27 16.12 -14.05
C TYR A 88 -14.72 17.12 -15.08
N ASP A 89 -15.63 16.72 -15.97
CA ASP A 89 -16.23 17.61 -16.96
C ASP A 89 -17.26 18.52 -16.30
N LEU A 90 -16.94 19.81 -16.22
CA LEU A 90 -17.80 20.81 -15.60
C LEU A 90 -19.13 21.03 -16.34
N SER A 91 -19.33 20.48 -17.54
CA SER A 91 -20.61 20.50 -18.21
C SER A 91 -21.68 19.71 -17.46
N TYR A 92 -21.28 18.67 -16.69
CA TYR A 92 -22.17 17.90 -15.83
C TYR A 92 -22.55 18.63 -14.54
N LEU A 93 -21.76 19.62 -14.11
CA LEU A 93 -22.05 20.37 -12.88
C LEU A 93 -23.18 21.35 -13.11
N PRO A 94 -24.41 21.16 -12.54
CA PRO A 94 -25.51 22.12 -12.66
C PRO A 94 -25.23 23.37 -11.81
N PRO A 95 -25.99 24.44 -11.96
CA PRO A 95 -26.00 25.55 -11.00
C PRO A 95 -26.34 25.07 -9.59
N CYS A 96 -25.75 25.70 -8.59
CA CYS A 96 -25.96 25.36 -7.16
C CYS A 96 -27.44 25.59 -6.80
N ASP A 97 -28.11 24.54 -6.34
CA ASP A 97 -29.52 24.59 -5.93
C ASP A 97 -29.70 24.76 -4.41
N GLY A 98 -28.60 24.74 -3.66
CA GLY A 98 -28.56 24.82 -2.19
C GLY A 98 -29.12 23.60 -1.45
N LYS A 99 -29.55 22.55 -2.18
CA LYS A 99 -30.18 21.36 -1.58
C LYS A 99 -29.16 20.24 -1.28
N SER A 100 -28.18 20.05 -2.19
CA SER A 100 -27.14 19.04 -2.04
C SER A 100 -25.88 19.63 -1.40
N ILE A 101 -24.85 19.87 -2.19
CA ILE A 101 -23.58 20.44 -1.73
C ILE A 101 -23.60 21.98 -1.74
N ASP A 102 -22.76 22.58 -0.89
CA ASP A 102 -22.57 24.03 -0.82
C ASP A 102 -21.29 24.47 -1.53
N ALA A 103 -20.30 23.56 -1.60
CA ALA A 103 -18.98 23.87 -2.08
C ALA A 103 -18.33 22.71 -2.84
N VAL A 104 -17.32 23.05 -3.64
CA VAL A 104 -16.45 22.09 -4.31
C VAL A 104 -15.00 22.38 -3.89
N ARG A 105 -14.29 21.33 -3.54
CA ARG A 105 -12.85 21.35 -3.30
C ARG A 105 -12.14 20.95 -4.61
N VAL A 106 -11.31 21.84 -5.14
CA VAL A 106 -10.56 21.62 -6.37
C VAL A 106 -9.13 21.28 -6.00
N VAL A 107 -8.71 20.04 -6.27
CA VAL A 107 -7.31 19.62 -6.07
C VAL A 107 -6.53 19.77 -7.37
N PHE A 108 -5.34 20.34 -7.26
CA PHE A 108 -4.38 20.50 -8.36
C PHE A 108 -2.97 20.12 -7.89
N PRO A 109 -2.14 19.51 -8.76
CA PRO A 109 -0.76 19.19 -8.43
C PRO A 109 0.15 20.41 -8.45
N HIS A 110 1.33 20.29 -7.87
CA HIS A 110 2.39 21.29 -7.95
C HIS A 110 2.61 21.79 -9.39
N GLY A 111 2.69 23.10 -9.57
CA GLY A 111 2.88 23.77 -10.86
C GLY A 111 1.62 23.91 -11.74
N ARG A 112 0.41 23.55 -11.22
CA ARG A 112 -0.87 23.63 -11.94
C ARG A 112 -1.94 24.46 -11.23
N HIS A 113 -1.51 25.37 -10.35
CA HIS A 113 -2.46 26.19 -9.57
C HIS A 113 -3.32 27.11 -10.45
N ARG A 114 -2.77 27.67 -11.55
CA ARG A 114 -3.52 28.58 -12.44
C ARG A 114 -4.65 27.85 -13.16
N GLU A 115 -4.39 26.67 -13.69
CA GLU A 115 -5.42 25.82 -14.29
C GLU A 115 -6.47 25.41 -13.25
N GLY A 116 -6.03 25.07 -12.03
CA GLY A 116 -6.94 24.79 -10.90
C GLY A 116 -7.83 25.99 -10.57
N ILE A 117 -7.26 27.22 -10.58
CA ILE A 117 -8.00 28.47 -10.38
C ILE A 117 -9.05 28.67 -11.48
N GLU A 118 -8.71 28.47 -12.77
CA GLU A 118 -9.66 28.60 -13.87
C GLU A 118 -10.87 27.67 -13.70
N VAL A 119 -10.62 26.43 -13.27
CA VAL A 119 -11.68 25.45 -12.97
C VAL A 119 -12.53 25.92 -11.78
N GLY A 120 -11.90 26.35 -10.69
CA GLY A 120 -12.60 26.87 -9.51
C GLY A 120 -13.45 28.08 -9.81
N MET A 121 -13.00 28.99 -10.69
CA MET A 121 -13.78 30.15 -11.11
C MET A 121 -15.05 29.76 -11.86
N LYS A 122 -14.97 28.79 -12.80
CA LYS A 122 -16.15 28.26 -13.50
C LYS A 122 -17.15 27.59 -12.52
N ILE A 123 -16.65 26.96 -11.46
CA ILE A 123 -17.48 26.38 -10.39
C ILE A 123 -18.18 27.48 -9.60
N ARG A 124 -17.47 28.56 -9.28
CA ARG A 124 -18.04 29.73 -8.57
C ARG A 124 -19.10 30.44 -9.39
N GLU A 125 -18.93 30.55 -10.71
CA GLU A 125 -19.96 31.09 -11.64
C GLU A 125 -21.28 30.31 -11.59
N LYS A 126 -21.21 29.01 -11.23
CA LYS A 126 -22.39 28.16 -11.01
C LYS A 126 -23.00 28.31 -9.60
N GLY A 127 -22.44 29.18 -8.74
CA GLY A 127 -22.96 29.50 -7.41
C GLY A 127 -22.41 28.67 -6.26
N TYR A 128 -21.44 27.80 -6.49
CA TYR A 128 -20.78 27.03 -5.42
C TYR A 128 -19.65 27.83 -4.78
N LYS A 129 -19.45 27.63 -3.48
CA LYS A 129 -18.20 28.02 -2.80
C LYS A 129 -17.05 27.15 -3.29
N VAL A 130 -15.83 27.71 -3.30
CA VAL A 130 -14.64 27.01 -3.79
C VAL A 130 -13.57 26.96 -2.72
N TYR A 131 -13.03 25.76 -2.51
CA TYR A 131 -11.86 25.48 -1.68
C TYR A 131 -10.77 24.92 -2.58
N PHE A 132 -9.52 25.38 -2.44
CA PHE A 132 -8.40 24.87 -3.22
C PHE A 132 -7.48 23.99 -2.39
N GLN A 133 -7.02 22.91 -3.00
CA GLN A 133 -6.11 21.94 -2.40
C GLN A 133 -4.81 21.93 -3.20
N ALA A 134 -3.76 22.56 -2.67
CA ALA A 134 -2.44 22.59 -3.30
C ALA A 134 -1.71 21.27 -3.01
N ALA A 135 -1.94 20.24 -3.84
CA ALA A 135 -1.32 18.93 -3.63
C ALA A 135 0.22 19.03 -3.68
N ASN A 136 0.87 18.25 -2.81
CA ASN A 136 2.32 18.24 -2.64
C ASN A 136 2.90 19.64 -2.36
N THR A 137 2.32 20.33 -1.38
CA THR A 137 2.76 21.71 -1.03
C THR A 137 4.23 21.73 -0.57
N LEU A 138 4.75 20.62 -0.08
CA LEU A 138 6.17 20.49 0.30
C LEU A 138 7.13 20.78 -0.86
N ALA A 139 6.71 20.50 -2.10
CA ALA A 139 7.55 20.70 -3.29
C ALA A 139 7.67 22.17 -3.75
N TYR A 140 6.84 23.07 -3.22
CA TYR A 140 6.85 24.47 -3.62
C TYR A 140 8.07 25.22 -3.04
N SER A 141 8.78 25.97 -3.88
CA SER A 141 9.76 26.96 -3.43
C SER A 141 9.09 28.14 -2.74
N ASP A 142 9.87 29.00 -2.08
CA ASP A 142 9.34 30.20 -1.43
C ASP A 142 8.70 31.16 -2.45
N GLU A 143 9.32 31.31 -3.63
CA GLU A 143 8.81 32.14 -4.72
C GLU A 143 7.48 31.59 -5.26
N GLU A 144 7.39 30.27 -5.45
CA GLU A 144 6.16 29.62 -5.91
C GLU A 144 5.03 29.73 -4.88
N LEU A 145 5.33 29.64 -3.58
CA LEU A 145 4.34 29.88 -2.51
C LEU A 145 3.83 31.32 -2.50
N ILE A 146 4.72 32.31 -2.73
CA ILE A 146 4.34 33.71 -2.83
C ILE A 146 3.48 33.96 -4.07
N GLU A 147 3.81 33.35 -5.21
CA GLU A 147 3.02 33.43 -6.44
C GLU A 147 1.63 32.81 -6.23
N LEU A 148 1.58 31.59 -5.67
CA LEU A 148 0.33 30.91 -5.32
C LEU A 148 -0.56 31.78 -4.43
N ALA A 149 0.01 32.40 -3.38
CA ALA A 149 -0.73 33.25 -2.46
C ALA A 149 -1.30 34.52 -3.16
N LYS A 150 -0.55 35.10 -4.09
CA LYS A 150 -1.00 36.25 -4.88
C LYS A 150 -2.14 35.88 -5.83
N ASP A 151 -1.94 34.82 -6.61
CA ASP A 151 -2.95 34.35 -7.59
C ASP A 151 -4.26 33.94 -6.86
N MET A 152 -4.15 33.28 -5.70
CA MET A 152 -5.32 32.96 -4.86
C MET A 152 -5.98 34.19 -4.24
N SER A 153 -5.22 35.23 -3.94
CA SER A 153 -5.76 36.48 -3.39
C SER A 153 -6.62 37.22 -4.40
N GLU A 154 -6.31 37.16 -5.68
CA GLU A 154 -7.08 37.78 -6.76
C GLU A 154 -8.47 37.14 -6.90
N VAL A 155 -8.58 35.82 -6.66
CA VAL A 155 -9.84 35.09 -6.82
C VAL A 155 -10.61 34.90 -5.52
N SER A 156 -9.99 35.17 -4.37
CA SER A 156 -10.62 35.14 -3.04
C SER A 156 -11.49 33.90 -2.79
N PRO A 157 -10.92 32.68 -2.75
CA PRO A 157 -11.65 31.47 -2.43
C PRO A 157 -12.03 31.43 -0.93
N GLU A 158 -12.87 30.48 -0.54
CA GLU A 158 -13.19 30.23 0.88
C GLU A 158 -11.95 29.80 1.68
N CYS A 159 -11.09 28.95 1.07
CA CYS A 159 -9.92 28.38 1.72
C CYS A 159 -8.86 27.96 0.69
N LEU A 160 -7.60 28.14 1.05
CA LEU A 160 -6.46 27.47 0.42
C LEU A 160 -5.86 26.49 1.43
N SER A 161 -5.82 25.21 1.09
CA SER A 161 -5.24 24.18 1.96
C SER A 161 -3.83 23.81 1.55
N VAL A 162 -2.96 23.75 2.55
CA VAL A 162 -1.66 23.08 2.50
C VAL A 162 -1.90 21.58 2.58
N VAL A 163 -1.32 20.82 1.65
CA VAL A 163 -1.53 19.39 1.55
C VAL A 163 -0.21 18.64 1.65
N ASP A 164 -0.04 17.90 2.74
CA ASP A 164 1.03 16.93 2.91
C ASP A 164 0.66 15.61 2.23
N THR A 165 0.72 15.61 0.90
CA THR A 165 0.25 14.51 0.04
C THR A 165 0.93 13.17 0.34
N PHE A 166 2.18 13.20 0.76
CA PHE A 166 2.96 12.01 1.00
C PHE A 166 3.18 11.70 2.48
N GLY A 167 2.59 12.51 3.39
CA GLY A 167 2.83 12.39 4.82
C GLY A 167 4.31 12.51 5.16
N ALA A 168 5.01 13.44 4.52
CA ALA A 168 6.46 13.58 4.53
C ALA A 168 6.95 14.88 5.22
N MET A 169 6.04 15.81 5.55
CA MET A 169 6.37 17.08 6.20
C MET A 169 6.83 16.89 7.64
N TYR A 170 7.77 17.73 8.05
CA TYR A 170 8.16 17.98 9.42
C TYR A 170 7.69 19.37 9.87
N GLU A 171 7.88 19.72 11.16
CA GLU A 171 7.41 20.98 11.72
C GLU A 171 8.02 22.19 11.00
N GLU A 172 9.30 22.14 10.66
CA GLU A 172 10.03 23.20 9.98
C GLU A 172 9.48 23.47 8.58
N ASP A 173 9.10 22.42 7.86
CA ASP A 173 8.49 22.54 6.53
C ASP A 173 7.13 23.23 6.61
N LEU A 174 6.30 22.80 7.57
CA LEU A 174 5.00 23.39 7.80
C LEU A 174 5.10 24.84 8.23
N GLU A 175 6.01 25.18 9.16
CA GLU A 175 6.26 26.58 9.58
C GLU A 175 6.66 27.46 8.41
N ARG A 176 7.61 27.01 7.58
CA ARG A 176 8.03 27.73 6.37
C ARG A 176 6.86 28.06 5.47
N ILE A 177 6.09 27.03 5.12
CA ILE A 177 4.95 27.15 4.20
C ILE A 177 3.88 28.08 4.77
N ILE A 178 3.46 27.86 6.02
CA ILE A 178 2.39 28.64 6.65
C ILE A 178 2.80 30.09 6.84
N ASN A 179 4.02 30.38 7.26
CA ASN A 179 4.49 31.75 7.45
C ASN A 179 4.51 32.53 6.13
N ILE A 180 4.87 31.89 5.02
CA ILE A 180 4.84 32.53 3.70
C ILE A 180 3.39 32.78 3.25
N LEU A 181 2.55 31.75 3.33
CA LEU A 181 1.16 31.86 2.89
C LEU A 181 0.37 32.86 3.76
N ASP A 182 0.51 32.81 5.08
CA ASP A 182 -0.19 33.72 5.98
C ASP A 182 0.19 35.19 5.74
N LYS A 183 1.46 35.44 5.41
CA LYS A 183 1.97 36.79 5.11
C LYS A 183 1.47 37.35 3.77
N HIS A 184 1.34 36.49 2.74
CA HIS A 184 1.12 36.93 1.36
C HIS A 184 -0.29 36.70 0.85
N LEU A 185 -1.08 35.85 1.51
CA LEU A 185 -2.48 35.59 1.17
C LEU A 185 -3.38 36.69 1.71
N ALA A 186 -4.34 37.18 0.90
CA ALA A 186 -5.28 38.21 1.30
C ALA A 186 -6.03 37.88 2.60
N PRO A 187 -6.32 38.87 3.45
CA PRO A 187 -7.18 38.70 4.61
C PRO A 187 -8.55 38.15 4.20
N GLY A 188 -9.15 37.29 5.05
CA GLY A 188 -10.46 36.69 4.80
C GLY A 188 -10.42 35.34 4.10
N ILE A 189 -9.36 34.99 3.37
CA ILE A 189 -9.13 33.66 2.84
C ILE A 189 -8.61 32.77 3.98
N LYS A 190 -9.30 31.65 4.25
CA LYS A 190 -8.87 30.69 5.28
C LYS A 190 -7.64 29.90 4.80
N LEU A 191 -6.82 29.47 5.73
CA LEU A 191 -5.81 28.45 5.51
C LEU A 191 -6.32 27.11 6.02
N GLY A 192 -6.18 26.08 5.20
CA GLY A 192 -6.48 24.69 5.55
C GLY A 192 -5.21 23.85 5.68
N PHE A 193 -5.29 22.75 6.39
CA PHE A 193 -4.23 21.76 6.47
C PHE A 193 -4.80 20.35 6.33
N HIS A 194 -4.35 19.64 5.30
CA HIS A 194 -4.65 18.24 5.04
C HIS A 194 -3.34 17.43 5.08
N SER A 195 -3.23 16.53 6.05
CA SER A 195 -1.98 15.81 6.29
C SER A 195 -2.19 14.30 6.29
N HIS A 196 -1.46 13.60 5.42
CA HIS A 196 -1.34 12.15 5.52
C HIS A 196 -0.36 11.73 6.63
N ASN A 197 -0.53 10.50 7.13
CA ASN A 197 0.09 10.04 8.37
C ASN A 197 1.26 9.05 8.17
N ASN A 198 1.91 9.06 7.00
CA ASN A 198 2.95 8.08 6.65
C ASN A 198 4.15 8.11 7.60
N GLN A 199 4.52 9.30 8.12
CA GLN A 199 5.55 9.50 9.15
C GLN A 199 5.00 9.52 10.60
N GLN A 200 3.69 9.24 10.80
CA GLN A 200 3.00 9.32 12.10
C GLN A 200 3.01 10.73 12.74
N LEU A 201 3.14 11.77 11.93
CA LEU A 201 3.21 13.15 12.39
C LEU A 201 1.93 13.95 12.13
N SER A 202 0.94 13.42 11.40
CA SER A 202 -0.21 14.20 10.94
C SER A 202 -0.96 14.91 12.08
N PHE A 203 -1.21 14.24 13.20
CA PHE A 203 -1.88 14.86 14.34
C PHE A 203 -1.00 15.90 15.06
N SER A 204 0.31 15.66 15.19
CA SER A 204 1.26 16.63 15.75
C SER A 204 1.35 17.89 14.89
N LEU A 205 1.49 17.70 13.57
CA LEU A 205 1.54 18.80 12.60
C LEU A 205 0.23 19.59 12.56
N THR A 206 -0.92 18.90 12.67
CA THR A 206 -2.23 19.56 12.78
C THR A 206 -2.31 20.45 14.02
N GLN A 207 -1.84 19.97 15.18
CA GLN A 207 -1.76 20.79 16.38
C GLN A 207 -0.81 21.98 16.21
N HIS A 208 0.32 21.75 15.53
CA HIS A 208 1.30 22.78 15.24
C HIS A 208 0.72 23.85 14.30
N PHE A 209 0.05 23.44 13.21
CA PHE A 209 -0.67 24.31 12.30
C PHE A 209 -1.65 25.24 13.03
N VAL A 210 -2.49 24.67 13.92
CA VAL A 210 -3.42 25.46 14.72
C VAL A 210 -2.68 26.45 15.64
N ARG A 211 -1.59 26.02 16.30
CA ARG A 211 -0.80 26.90 17.17
C ARG A 211 -0.16 28.08 16.43
N LEU A 212 0.27 27.90 15.18
CA LEU A 212 0.83 28.96 14.35
C LEU A 212 -0.17 30.07 14.07
N LEU A 213 -1.43 29.72 13.78
CA LEU A 213 -2.44 30.65 13.28
C LEU A 213 -3.47 31.13 14.31
N VAL A 214 -3.68 30.39 15.40
CA VAL A 214 -4.77 30.66 16.37
C VAL A 214 -4.70 32.01 17.07
N LYS A 215 -3.52 32.63 17.13
CA LYS A 215 -3.30 33.96 17.72
C LYS A 215 -3.57 35.10 16.75
N GLY A 216 -3.72 34.81 15.46
CA GLY A 216 -4.02 35.75 14.40
C GLY A 216 -5.53 35.89 14.16
N GLU A 217 -5.87 36.56 13.06
CA GLU A 217 -7.26 36.77 12.63
C GLU A 217 -7.69 35.84 11.51
N ARG A 218 -6.76 35.04 10.95
CA ARG A 218 -7.04 34.13 9.85
C ARG A 218 -7.89 32.96 10.26
N GLY A 219 -8.92 32.67 9.48
CA GLY A 219 -9.72 31.46 9.65
C GLY A 219 -8.90 30.21 9.34
N ILE A 220 -9.15 29.14 10.07
CA ILE A 220 -8.43 27.87 10.06
C ILE A 220 -9.38 26.76 9.67
N VAL A 221 -8.97 25.87 8.73
CA VAL A 221 -9.67 24.62 8.42
C VAL A 221 -8.74 23.45 8.73
N VAL A 222 -9.19 22.55 9.59
CA VAL A 222 -8.47 21.33 9.96
C VAL A 222 -9.12 20.14 9.27
N ASP A 223 -8.41 19.52 8.34
CA ASP A 223 -8.87 18.28 7.70
C ASP A 223 -8.57 17.07 8.59
N SER A 224 -9.53 16.16 8.67
CA SER A 224 -9.42 14.92 9.43
C SER A 224 -10.32 13.82 8.85
N SER A 225 -10.17 12.58 9.32
CA SER A 225 -11.09 11.49 9.00
C SER A 225 -11.30 10.58 10.22
N LEU A 226 -12.48 9.96 10.33
CA LEU A 226 -12.78 9.02 11.42
C LEU A 226 -11.79 7.86 11.39
N CYS A 227 -11.21 7.55 12.56
CA CYS A 227 -10.16 6.54 12.72
C CYS A 227 -8.96 6.76 11.81
N GLY A 228 -8.76 7.97 11.31
CA GLY A 228 -7.71 8.29 10.34
C GLY A 228 -7.86 7.59 8.99
N MET A 229 -9.06 7.11 8.62
CA MET A 229 -9.28 6.37 7.37
C MET A 229 -8.88 7.21 6.16
N GLY A 230 -7.99 6.67 5.32
CA GLY A 230 -7.54 7.35 4.12
C GLY A 230 -6.33 6.67 3.47
N ARG A 231 -5.89 7.23 2.37
CA ARG A 231 -4.79 6.71 1.55
C ARG A 231 -3.49 6.55 2.37
N GLY A 232 -2.76 5.47 2.14
CA GLY A 232 -1.49 5.20 2.82
C GLY A 232 -1.68 4.88 4.30
N ALA A 233 -0.94 5.56 5.17
CA ALA A 233 -1.12 5.44 6.61
C ALA A 233 -2.32 6.26 7.14
N GLY A 234 -3.17 6.77 6.24
CA GLY A 234 -4.35 7.55 6.58
C GLY A 234 -4.06 9.03 6.82
N ASN A 235 -4.96 9.68 7.56
CA ASN A 235 -5.00 11.12 7.80
C ASN A 235 -4.91 11.45 9.29
N THR A 236 -4.96 12.74 9.61
CA THR A 236 -5.27 13.20 10.98
C THR A 236 -6.63 12.62 11.41
N THR A 237 -6.69 12.07 12.61
CA THR A 237 -7.84 11.36 13.13
C THR A 237 -8.89 12.33 13.69
N THR A 238 -10.14 12.27 13.23
CA THR A 238 -11.21 13.22 13.59
C THR A 238 -11.48 13.26 15.10
N GLU A 239 -11.56 12.12 15.77
CA GLU A 239 -11.79 12.06 17.23
C GLU A 239 -10.65 12.72 18.02
N LEU A 240 -9.40 12.58 17.56
CA LEU A 240 -8.25 13.24 18.19
C LEU A 240 -8.26 14.76 17.92
N ALA A 241 -8.53 15.17 16.67
CA ALA A 241 -8.61 16.57 16.29
C ALA A 241 -9.74 17.29 17.05
N ALA A 242 -10.95 16.71 17.09
CA ALA A 242 -12.10 17.25 17.84
C ALA A 242 -11.79 17.38 19.33
N SER A 243 -11.21 16.34 19.95
CA SER A 243 -10.80 16.38 21.36
C SER A 243 -9.79 17.47 21.66
N TYR A 244 -8.76 17.62 20.79
CA TYR A 244 -7.75 18.68 20.93
C TYR A 244 -8.37 20.08 20.80
N LEU A 245 -9.21 20.29 19.78
CA LEU A 245 -9.85 21.57 19.53
C LEU A 245 -10.81 21.95 20.67
N ASN A 246 -11.58 20.99 21.20
CA ASN A 246 -12.43 21.22 22.39
C ASN A 246 -11.61 21.64 23.60
N ARG A 247 -10.55 20.88 23.91
CA ARG A 247 -9.77 21.10 25.15
C ARG A 247 -8.84 22.30 25.10
N LYS A 248 -8.32 22.66 23.93
CA LYS A 248 -7.28 23.68 23.80
C LYS A 248 -7.73 24.94 23.12
N GLN A 249 -8.79 24.87 22.31
CA GLN A 249 -9.28 26.01 21.52
C GLN A 249 -10.71 26.43 21.90
N GLY A 250 -11.36 25.73 22.84
CA GLY A 250 -12.71 26.04 23.30
C GLY A 250 -13.79 25.74 22.26
N CYS A 251 -13.54 24.84 21.33
CA CYS A 251 -14.55 24.29 20.42
C CYS A 251 -15.49 23.36 21.18
N HIS A 252 -16.62 22.99 20.57
CA HIS A 252 -17.67 22.21 21.19
C HIS A 252 -18.18 21.10 20.27
N TYR A 253 -17.25 20.32 19.67
CA TYR A 253 -17.58 19.11 18.91
C TYR A 253 -18.12 18.03 19.84
N ASP A 254 -19.17 17.34 19.42
CA ASP A 254 -19.78 16.28 20.23
C ASP A 254 -19.01 14.97 20.02
N LEU A 255 -18.22 14.59 21.03
CA LEU A 255 -17.41 13.38 20.98
C LEU A 255 -18.25 12.10 21.07
N ASP A 256 -19.42 12.13 21.74
CA ASP A 256 -20.28 10.96 21.84
C ASP A 256 -20.88 10.64 20.47
N ALA A 257 -21.31 11.65 19.69
CA ALA A 257 -21.76 11.46 18.31
C ALA A 257 -20.66 10.94 17.39
N ILE A 258 -19.39 11.37 17.60
CA ILE A 258 -18.23 10.82 16.88
C ILE A 258 -18.02 9.35 17.23
N MET A 259 -18.08 8.98 18.51
CA MET A 259 -17.94 7.58 18.95
C MET A 259 -19.07 6.70 18.38
N ASP A 260 -20.31 7.19 18.41
CA ASP A 260 -21.45 6.51 17.78
C ASP A 260 -21.23 6.26 16.28
N ALA A 261 -20.65 7.23 15.54
CA ALA A 261 -20.31 7.07 14.13
C ALA A 261 -19.28 5.95 13.92
N ILE A 262 -18.27 5.90 14.79
CA ILE A 262 -17.23 4.88 14.76
C ILE A 262 -17.82 3.50 15.06
N ASP A 263 -18.50 3.35 16.18
CA ASP A 263 -19.01 2.06 16.64
C ASP A 263 -20.08 1.48 15.69
N THR A 264 -20.88 2.35 15.07
CA THR A 264 -21.98 1.89 14.21
C THR A 264 -21.53 1.62 12.77
N TYR A 265 -20.62 2.45 12.22
CA TYR A 265 -20.32 2.42 10.78
C TYR A 265 -18.87 2.10 10.46
N MET A 266 -17.89 2.53 11.30
CA MET A 266 -16.48 2.37 10.97
C MET A 266 -15.90 1.01 11.34
N VAL A 267 -16.44 0.34 12.37
CA VAL A 267 -15.95 -0.99 12.83
C VAL A 267 -15.91 -2.00 11.68
N TYR A 268 -16.95 -2.03 10.84
CA TYR A 268 -16.97 -2.89 9.65
C TYR A 268 -15.76 -2.71 8.74
N PHE A 269 -15.36 -1.45 8.50
CA PHE A 269 -14.21 -1.13 7.64
C PHE A 269 -12.89 -1.41 8.35
N ILE A 270 -12.77 -1.09 9.64
CA ILE A 270 -11.57 -1.33 10.46
C ILE A 270 -11.21 -2.83 10.47
N GLU A 271 -12.21 -3.70 10.56
CA GLU A 271 -11.98 -5.15 10.60
C GLU A 271 -11.59 -5.76 9.25
N ARG A 272 -12.01 -5.16 8.13
CA ARG A 272 -11.85 -5.74 6.79
C ARG A 272 -10.79 -5.09 5.94
N PHE A 273 -10.50 -3.83 6.17
CA PHE A 273 -9.57 -3.06 5.37
C PHE A 273 -8.40 -2.58 6.23
N LYS A 274 -7.27 -2.39 5.60
CA LYS A 274 -6.05 -1.97 6.30
C LYS A 274 -5.65 -0.57 5.86
N TRP A 275 -5.54 0.33 6.82
CA TRP A 275 -4.83 1.60 6.73
C TRP A 275 -4.09 1.82 8.05
N GLY A 276 -3.36 2.91 8.16
CA GLY A 276 -2.53 3.17 9.33
C GLY A 276 -1.05 2.83 9.08
N TYR A 277 -0.25 2.89 10.12
CA TYR A 277 1.19 2.70 10.01
C TYR A 277 1.57 1.33 9.46
N SER A 278 2.49 1.36 8.49
CA SER A 278 3.26 0.20 8.06
C SER A 278 4.65 0.65 7.62
N THR A 279 5.62 -0.27 7.63
CA THR A 279 6.97 0.02 7.12
C THR A 279 6.96 0.42 5.64
N SER A 280 5.99 -0.05 4.88
CA SER A 280 5.81 0.29 3.48
C SER A 280 5.37 1.75 3.29
N TYR A 281 4.40 2.21 4.07
CA TYR A 281 3.96 3.60 4.04
C TYR A 281 4.99 4.55 4.66
N PHE A 282 5.76 4.11 5.66
CA PHE A 282 6.93 4.83 6.13
C PHE A 282 7.92 5.09 4.98
N ILE A 283 8.19 4.09 4.13
CA ILE A 283 9.06 4.25 2.95
C ILE A 283 8.47 5.25 1.96
N ALA A 284 7.14 5.23 1.75
CA ALA A 284 6.46 6.22 0.91
C ALA A 284 6.71 7.65 1.41
N GLY A 285 6.52 7.91 2.71
CA GLY A 285 6.79 9.20 3.33
C GLY A 285 8.27 9.59 3.26
N LEU A 286 9.18 8.68 3.60
CA LEU A 286 10.63 8.92 3.60
C LEU A 286 11.17 9.42 2.24
N TYR A 287 10.61 8.94 1.14
CA TYR A 287 11.05 9.27 -0.21
C TYR A 287 10.08 10.18 -0.99
N CYS A 288 9.07 10.75 -0.34
CA CYS A 288 7.98 11.50 -1.01
C CYS A 288 7.39 10.71 -2.19
N CYS A 289 7.12 9.42 -1.97
CA CYS A 289 6.75 8.49 -3.02
C CYS A 289 5.25 8.28 -3.07
N HIS A 290 4.70 8.27 -4.29
CA HIS A 290 3.29 7.96 -4.50
C HIS A 290 2.95 6.55 -4.01
N VAL A 291 1.92 6.42 -3.17
CA VAL A 291 1.56 5.15 -2.50
C VAL A 291 1.20 4.02 -3.46
N ASN A 292 0.81 4.32 -4.72
CA ASN A 292 0.56 3.30 -5.73
C ASN A 292 1.83 2.52 -6.11
N ASN A 293 3.01 3.15 -6.05
CA ASN A 293 4.28 2.44 -6.24
C ASN A 293 4.51 1.41 -5.14
N ILE A 294 4.15 1.77 -3.91
CA ILE A 294 4.22 0.88 -2.75
C ILE A 294 3.23 -0.27 -2.89
N ALA A 295 1.97 0.04 -3.22
CA ALA A 295 0.92 -0.96 -3.43
C ALA A 295 1.31 -1.96 -4.52
N TYR A 296 1.84 -1.48 -5.65
CA TYR A 296 2.31 -2.34 -6.74
C TYR A 296 3.37 -3.36 -6.28
N LEU A 297 4.38 -2.90 -5.53
CA LEU A 297 5.45 -3.77 -5.02
C LEU A 297 4.95 -4.77 -3.98
N LEU A 298 3.93 -4.41 -3.20
CA LEU A 298 3.30 -5.33 -2.24
C LEU A 298 2.42 -6.37 -2.95
N ASP A 299 1.55 -5.91 -3.82
CA ASP A 299 0.49 -6.74 -4.40
C ASP A 299 1.02 -7.68 -5.48
N ASN A 300 2.00 -7.22 -6.29
CA ASN A 300 2.54 -8.00 -7.41
C ASN A 300 3.80 -8.78 -7.04
N HIS A 301 4.63 -8.28 -6.11
CA HIS A 301 5.94 -8.87 -5.84
C HIS A 301 6.18 -9.23 -4.38
N ARG A 302 5.26 -8.92 -3.46
CA ARG A 302 5.40 -9.18 -2.03
C ARG A 302 6.76 -8.71 -1.50
N THR A 303 7.18 -7.53 -1.95
CA THR A 303 8.51 -7.01 -1.71
C THR A 303 8.72 -6.72 -0.23
N GLY A 304 9.79 -7.24 0.35
CA GLY A 304 10.17 -6.92 1.73
C GLY A 304 10.59 -5.46 1.89
N ALA A 305 10.45 -4.89 3.09
CA ALA A 305 10.69 -3.47 3.35
C ALA A 305 12.09 -3.01 2.92
N LYS A 306 13.13 -3.82 3.12
CA LYS A 306 14.50 -3.50 2.72
C LYS A 306 14.66 -3.35 1.20
N ASP A 307 14.07 -4.28 0.44
CA ASP A 307 14.16 -4.24 -1.02
C ASP A 307 13.26 -3.16 -1.58
N MET A 308 12.06 -2.99 -1.04
CA MET A 308 11.16 -1.88 -1.36
C MET A 308 11.87 -0.53 -1.20
N ARG A 309 12.56 -0.31 -0.06
CA ARG A 309 13.32 0.91 0.17
C ARG A 309 14.36 1.14 -0.93
N LYS A 310 15.14 0.11 -1.28
CA LYS A 310 16.17 0.22 -2.33
C LYS A 310 15.59 0.50 -3.71
N ILE A 311 14.47 -0.16 -4.05
CA ILE A 311 13.79 0.03 -5.33
C ILE A 311 13.27 1.47 -5.43
N ILE A 312 12.56 1.95 -4.40
CA ILE A 312 12.05 3.33 -4.37
C ILE A 312 13.19 4.35 -4.38
N GLU A 313 14.26 4.12 -3.63
CA GLU A 313 15.45 4.98 -3.61
C GLU A 313 16.13 5.07 -4.99
N SER A 314 16.10 3.99 -5.79
CA SER A 314 16.67 3.95 -7.14
C SER A 314 15.85 4.70 -8.20
N LEU A 315 14.59 5.04 -7.89
CA LEU A 315 13.78 5.87 -8.79
C LEU A 315 14.27 7.33 -8.73
N PRO A 316 14.34 8.03 -9.86
CA PRO A 316 14.55 9.48 -9.87
C PRO A 316 13.47 10.18 -9.03
N PRO A 317 13.78 11.29 -8.31
CA PRO A 317 12.80 11.99 -7.47
C PRO A 317 11.49 12.35 -8.19
N ALA A 318 11.56 12.79 -9.44
CA ALA A 318 10.38 13.14 -10.23
C ALA A 318 9.48 11.92 -10.54
N ASP A 319 10.07 10.72 -10.66
CA ASP A 319 9.32 9.50 -10.95
C ASP A 319 8.69 8.89 -9.69
N ARG A 320 9.18 9.24 -8.50
CA ARG A 320 8.54 8.86 -7.23
C ARG A 320 7.20 9.55 -7.01
N LEU A 321 7.03 10.78 -7.54
CA LEU A 321 5.82 11.59 -7.37
C LEU A 321 4.62 11.07 -8.18
N LYS A 322 4.86 10.26 -9.17
CA LYS A 322 3.87 9.61 -10.04
C LYS A 322 4.05 8.09 -9.98
N TYR A 323 3.27 7.35 -10.73
CA TYR A 323 3.42 5.91 -10.86
C TYR A 323 3.51 5.51 -12.33
N ASP A 324 4.57 4.77 -12.62
CA ASP A 324 4.86 4.14 -13.90
C ASP A 324 5.23 2.68 -13.60
N TYR A 325 4.28 1.79 -13.83
CA TYR A 325 4.44 0.39 -13.43
C TYR A 325 5.49 -0.35 -14.26
N ASP A 326 5.72 0.04 -15.52
CA ASP A 326 6.76 -0.57 -16.36
C ASP A 326 8.17 -0.18 -15.86
N LEU A 327 8.36 1.09 -15.50
CA LEU A 327 9.59 1.56 -14.88
C LEU A 327 9.82 0.86 -13.53
N LEU A 328 8.77 0.75 -12.71
CA LEU A 328 8.87 0.15 -11.38
C LEU A 328 9.19 -1.35 -11.48
N GLU A 329 8.58 -2.06 -12.44
CA GLU A 329 8.89 -3.45 -12.75
C GLU A 329 10.35 -3.63 -13.17
N SER A 330 10.84 -2.75 -14.04
CA SER A 330 12.25 -2.76 -14.45
C SER A 330 13.18 -2.57 -13.24
N LYS A 331 12.87 -1.65 -12.33
CA LYS A 331 13.66 -1.42 -11.12
C LYS A 331 13.58 -2.57 -10.11
N TYR A 332 12.43 -3.21 -10.00
CA TYR A 332 12.29 -4.43 -9.21
C TYR A 332 13.21 -5.54 -9.75
N LEU A 333 13.15 -5.82 -11.05
CA LEU A 333 13.97 -6.84 -11.67
C LEU A 333 15.48 -6.53 -11.55
N GLU A 334 15.87 -5.27 -11.75
CA GLU A 334 17.25 -4.81 -11.56
C GLU A 334 17.74 -5.05 -10.11
N ASN A 335 16.89 -4.84 -9.11
CA ASN A 335 17.22 -5.10 -7.71
C ASN A 335 17.35 -6.60 -7.41
N GLN A 336 16.57 -7.47 -8.06
CA GLN A 336 16.62 -8.92 -7.87
C GLN A 336 17.75 -9.54 -8.66
N SER A 337 17.91 -9.18 -9.93
CA SER A 337 18.89 -9.75 -10.88
C SER A 337 20.25 -9.07 -10.74
N ARG A 338 20.82 -9.10 -9.53
CA ARG A 338 22.19 -8.60 -9.33
C ARG A 338 23.15 -9.49 -10.11
N TYR A 339 24.01 -8.85 -10.88
CA TYR A 339 25.02 -9.59 -11.63
C TYR A 339 25.88 -10.44 -10.70
N VAL A 340 26.05 -11.68 -11.07
CA VAL A 340 26.97 -12.64 -10.45
C VAL A 340 27.57 -13.49 -11.58
N ASP A 341 28.87 -13.68 -11.56
CA ASP A 341 29.53 -14.68 -12.38
C ASP A 341 29.40 -16.03 -11.67
N ASP A 342 28.46 -16.84 -12.12
CA ASP A 342 28.11 -18.12 -11.51
C ASP A 342 28.44 -19.35 -12.37
N ALA A 343 29.13 -19.16 -13.50
CA ALA A 343 29.43 -20.24 -14.44
C ALA A 343 30.13 -21.42 -13.75
N ALA A 344 31.18 -21.15 -12.97
CA ALA A 344 31.92 -22.18 -12.25
C ALA A 344 31.07 -22.86 -11.17
N VAL A 345 30.24 -22.11 -10.45
CA VAL A 345 29.32 -22.62 -9.43
C VAL A 345 28.26 -23.53 -10.06
N CYS A 346 27.68 -23.12 -11.19
CA CYS A 346 26.69 -23.93 -11.90
C CYS A 346 27.31 -25.21 -12.50
N GLU A 347 28.55 -25.16 -13.00
CA GLU A 347 29.27 -26.36 -13.47
C GLU A 347 29.52 -27.34 -12.31
N GLU A 348 29.97 -26.86 -11.16
CA GLU A 348 30.17 -27.67 -9.95
C GLU A 348 28.86 -28.32 -9.47
N LEU A 349 27.78 -27.53 -9.31
CA LEU A 349 26.47 -28.03 -8.91
C LEU A 349 25.92 -29.04 -9.92
N SER A 350 26.08 -28.76 -11.21
CA SER A 350 25.67 -29.67 -12.28
C SER A 350 26.41 -31.01 -12.17
N ALA A 351 27.74 -31.01 -11.95
CA ALA A 351 28.54 -32.21 -11.79
C ALA A 351 28.12 -33.04 -10.56
N LYS A 352 27.72 -32.38 -9.46
CA LYS A 352 27.30 -33.05 -8.22
C LYS A 352 25.87 -33.59 -8.28
N LEU A 353 24.95 -32.95 -9.02
CA LEU A 353 23.52 -33.23 -9.00
C LEU A 353 23.04 -34.08 -10.19
N ARG A 354 23.68 -34.04 -11.35
CA ARG A 354 23.29 -34.85 -12.54
C ARG A 354 23.36 -36.33 -12.26
N GLY A 355 22.37 -37.05 -12.75
CA GLY A 355 22.26 -38.50 -12.59
C GLY A 355 21.95 -38.97 -11.17
N ARG A 356 21.73 -38.03 -10.24
CA ARG A 356 21.32 -38.34 -8.87
C ARG A 356 19.82 -38.17 -8.69
N LYS A 357 19.22 -38.97 -7.81
CA LYS A 357 17.86 -38.77 -7.37
C LYS A 357 17.80 -37.61 -6.37
N ILE A 358 16.92 -36.65 -6.59
CA ILE A 358 16.78 -35.46 -5.77
C ILE A 358 15.47 -35.55 -5.00
N ALA A 359 15.51 -35.27 -3.68
CA ALA A 359 14.35 -35.07 -2.85
C ALA A 359 14.25 -33.58 -2.45
N LEU A 360 13.21 -32.87 -2.90
CA LEU A 360 12.92 -31.50 -2.52
C LEU A 360 12.00 -31.49 -1.33
N ILE A 361 12.44 -30.90 -0.21
CA ILE A 361 11.64 -30.76 1.02
C ILE A 361 11.19 -29.29 1.13
N ALA A 362 9.95 -29.03 0.78
CA ALA A 362 9.31 -27.74 0.93
C ALA A 362 8.66 -27.61 2.32
N PRO A 363 8.36 -26.38 2.80
CA PRO A 363 7.95 -26.14 4.19
C PRO A 363 6.47 -26.42 4.48
N GLY A 364 5.71 -27.04 3.60
CA GLY A 364 4.33 -27.41 3.86
C GLY A 364 4.18 -28.42 5.00
N ARG A 365 3.06 -28.43 5.70
CA ARG A 365 2.82 -29.26 6.90
C ARG A 365 3.01 -30.74 6.66
N ARG A 366 2.61 -31.22 5.47
CA ARG A 366 2.72 -32.64 5.12
C ARG A 366 4.14 -33.16 5.06
N SER A 367 5.13 -32.25 4.89
CA SER A 367 6.53 -32.68 4.99
C SER A 367 6.88 -33.21 6.39
N VAL A 368 6.26 -32.69 7.44
CA VAL A 368 6.42 -33.17 8.82
C VAL A 368 5.43 -34.30 9.13
N GLU A 369 4.16 -34.17 8.75
CA GLU A 369 3.13 -35.19 8.98
C GLU A 369 3.47 -36.55 8.33
N CYS A 370 4.15 -36.53 7.19
CA CYS A 370 4.56 -37.74 6.44
C CYS A 370 6.06 -38.03 6.54
N ALA A 371 6.74 -37.50 7.56
CA ALA A 371 8.22 -37.54 7.64
C ALA A 371 8.82 -38.95 7.54
N ASP A 372 8.20 -39.96 8.18
CA ASP A 372 8.71 -41.34 8.14
C ASP A 372 8.65 -41.95 6.73
N LYS A 373 7.56 -41.71 5.99
CA LYS A 373 7.41 -42.12 4.59
C LYS A 373 8.48 -41.46 3.71
N ILE A 374 8.67 -40.16 3.88
CA ILE A 374 9.64 -39.38 3.09
C ILE A 374 11.07 -39.85 3.38
N LYS A 375 11.44 -40.03 4.65
CA LYS A 375 12.76 -40.55 5.06
C LYS A 375 12.99 -41.97 4.52
N GLY A 376 11.96 -42.82 4.51
CA GLY A 376 12.03 -44.11 3.86
C GLY A 376 12.39 -44.00 2.39
N TYR A 377 11.67 -43.17 1.64
CA TYR A 377 11.95 -42.93 0.24
C TYR A 377 13.37 -42.38 -0.01
N ILE A 378 13.81 -41.39 0.76
CA ILE A 378 15.16 -40.81 0.66
C ILE A 378 16.22 -41.87 0.82
N ARG A 379 16.11 -42.71 1.85
CA ARG A 379 17.06 -43.79 2.14
C ARG A 379 17.06 -44.86 1.02
N ASP A 380 15.88 -45.35 0.65
CA ASP A 380 15.74 -46.45 -0.31
C ASP A 380 16.20 -46.07 -1.71
N ASN A 381 16.19 -44.76 -2.04
CA ASN A 381 16.62 -44.24 -3.34
C ASN A 381 17.97 -43.52 -3.29
N ASN A 382 18.64 -43.44 -2.12
CA ASN A 382 19.90 -42.72 -1.92
C ASN A 382 19.84 -41.30 -2.50
N CYS A 383 18.79 -40.55 -2.13
CA CYS A 383 18.54 -39.21 -2.67
C CYS A 383 19.53 -38.19 -2.12
N ILE A 384 19.87 -37.20 -2.93
CA ILE A 384 20.37 -35.89 -2.46
C ILE A 384 19.14 -35.12 -1.95
N VAL A 385 19.22 -34.61 -0.72
CA VAL A 385 18.12 -33.88 -0.05
C VAL A 385 18.35 -32.39 -0.12
N ILE A 386 17.41 -31.68 -0.76
CA ILE A 386 17.46 -30.23 -0.90
C ILE A 386 16.28 -29.62 -0.12
N ALA A 387 16.58 -28.85 0.90
CA ALA A 387 15.60 -27.99 1.56
C ALA A 387 15.19 -26.85 0.63
N VAL A 388 13.90 -26.54 0.54
CA VAL A 388 13.42 -25.41 -0.28
C VAL A 388 12.90 -24.30 0.63
N ASN A 389 13.68 -23.23 0.73
CA ASN A 389 13.31 -21.99 1.41
C ASN A 389 13.00 -22.11 2.92
N ALA A 390 13.29 -23.25 3.54
CA ALA A 390 13.20 -23.49 4.98
C ALA A 390 13.95 -24.77 5.37
N LEU A 391 14.46 -24.82 6.59
CA LEU A 391 15.01 -26.02 7.20
C LEU A 391 14.05 -26.55 8.27
N LEU A 392 13.68 -27.82 8.17
CA LEU A 392 12.83 -28.49 9.13
C LEU A 392 13.66 -29.43 10.02
N GLY A 393 13.29 -29.58 11.28
CA GLY A 393 14.03 -30.37 12.26
C GLY A 393 14.13 -31.85 11.93
N GLU A 394 13.17 -32.39 11.18
CA GLU A 394 13.00 -33.79 10.86
C GLU A 394 14.03 -34.36 9.89
N TYR A 395 14.73 -33.51 9.12
CA TYR A 395 15.59 -33.93 8.03
C TYR A 395 17.03 -33.46 8.19
N ASP A 396 17.96 -34.23 7.64
CA ASP A 396 19.31 -33.78 7.31
C ASP A 396 19.35 -33.42 5.82
N TYR A 397 20.09 -32.39 5.47
CA TYR A 397 20.09 -31.83 4.13
C TYR A 397 21.52 -31.81 3.56
N ASP A 398 21.65 -32.21 2.30
CA ASP A 398 22.87 -31.98 1.54
C ASP A 398 22.94 -30.53 1.09
N TYR A 399 21.80 -29.98 0.63
CA TYR A 399 21.67 -28.59 0.19
C TYR A 399 20.45 -27.91 0.79
N ALA A 400 20.54 -26.57 0.89
CA ALA A 400 19.41 -25.70 1.18
C ALA A 400 19.31 -24.59 0.14
N PHE A 401 18.22 -24.58 -0.62
CA PHE A 401 17.94 -23.59 -1.65
C PHE A 401 17.10 -22.45 -1.10
N PHE A 402 17.56 -21.22 -1.30
CA PHE A 402 16.86 -20.01 -0.82
C PHE A 402 16.65 -19.00 -1.95
N VAL A 403 15.42 -18.52 -2.10
CA VAL A 403 15.04 -17.47 -3.06
C VAL A 403 14.90 -16.10 -2.41
N ASN A 404 14.82 -16.04 -1.06
CA ASN A 404 14.50 -14.80 -0.38
C ASN A 404 15.38 -14.59 0.88
N PRO A 405 15.89 -13.35 1.07
CA PRO A 405 16.81 -13.04 2.17
C PRO A 405 16.25 -13.31 3.56
N ALA A 406 14.93 -13.05 3.79
CA ALA A 406 14.32 -13.25 5.10
C ALA A 406 14.28 -14.73 5.50
N ARG A 407 14.05 -15.63 4.54
CA ARG A 407 14.06 -17.08 4.76
C ARG A 407 15.47 -17.60 5.06
N TYR A 408 16.46 -17.10 4.34
CA TYR A 408 17.86 -17.42 4.58
C TYR A 408 18.30 -16.99 5.98
N GLU A 409 17.99 -15.73 6.36
CA GLU A 409 18.29 -15.19 7.69
C GLU A 409 17.60 -15.99 8.79
N TYR A 410 16.29 -16.25 8.63
CA TYR A 410 15.52 -17.02 9.60
C TYR A 410 16.08 -18.44 9.80
N ALA A 411 16.38 -19.14 8.71
CA ALA A 411 16.92 -20.50 8.76
C ALA A 411 18.24 -20.56 9.54
N SER A 412 19.11 -19.56 9.39
CA SER A 412 20.38 -19.47 10.12
C SER A 412 20.20 -19.34 11.63
N LYS A 413 19.04 -18.86 12.11
CA LYS A 413 18.73 -18.68 13.53
C LYS A 413 17.86 -19.79 14.09
N ALA A 414 16.90 -20.25 13.29
CA ALA A 414 15.94 -21.27 13.72
C ALA A 414 16.56 -22.68 13.75
N GLN A 415 17.46 -22.98 12.81
CA GLN A 415 18.10 -24.31 12.68
C GLN A 415 19.61 -24.16 12.41
N PRO A 416 20.39 -23.57 13.32
CA PRO A 416 21.80 -23.21 13.07
C PRO A 416 22.68 -24.42 12.73
N GLU A 417 22.52 -25.55 13.40
CA GLU A 417 23.29 -26.76 13.15
C GLU A 417 23.05 -27.33 11.75
N LYS A 418 21.77 -27.37 11.31
CA LYS A 418 21.42 -27.83 9.97
C LYS A 418 21.82 -26.84 8.89
N PHE A 419 21.74 -25.55 9.21
CA PHE A 419 22.18 -24.47 8.33
C PHE A 419 23.68 -24.52 8.09
N ASP A 420 24.48 -24.81 9.14
CA ASP A 420 25.93 -24.91 9.04
C ASP A 420 26.38 -26.23 8.41
N SER A 421 25.62 -27.33 8.55
CA SER A 421 25.95 -28.61 7.94
C SER A 421 25.68 -28.66 6.45
N ALA A 422 24.56 -28.08 5.97
CA ALA A 422 24.17 -28.09 4.58
C ALA A 422 24.98 -27.09 3.72
N GLU A 423 25.25 -27.44 2.46
CA GLU A 423 25.66 -26.47 1.46
C GLU A 423 24.44 -25.65 1.03
N ARG A 424 24.59 -24.32 0.81
CA ARG A 424 23.48 -23.46 0.50
C ARG A 424 23.55 -22.96 -0.94
N ILE A 425 22.46 -23.11 -1.67
CA ILE A 425 22.27 -22.53 -3.01
C ILE A 425 21.41 -21.28 -2.81
N ILE A 426 21.99 -20.12 -3.04
CA ILE A 426 21.35 -18.83 -2.81
C ILE A 426 21.31 -18.03 -4.12
N LEU A 427 20.21 -17.32 -4.34
CA LEU A 427 20.06 -16.45 -5.51
C LEU A 427 20.82 -15.13 -5.33
N SER A 428 21.11 -14.46 -6.44
CA SER A 428 21.93 -13.23 -6.48
C SER A 428 21.38 -12.07 -5.65
N ASN A 429 20.08 -12.08 -5.29
CA ASN A 429 19.44 -11.12 -4.39
C ASN A 429 19.77 -11.34 -2.90
N ILE A 430 20.41 -12.46 -2.52
CA ILE A 430 20.76 -12.79 -1.15
C ILE A 430 22.22 -12.48 -0.89
N SER A 431 22.52 -11.79 0.22
CA SER A 431 23.88 -11.63 0.72
C SER A 431 24.22 -12.84 1.60
N GLY A 432 25.07 -13.74 1.13
CA GLY A 432 25.50 -14.92 1.90
C GLY A 432 26.42 -14.57 3.06
N TYR A 433 26.49 -15.46 4.08
CA TYR A 433 27.37 -15.31 5.25
C TYR A 433 28.70 -16.04 5.10
N ASN A 434 28.75 -17.08 4.26
CA ASN A 434 29.92 -17.95 4.15
C ASN A 434 30.16 -18.29 2.67
N ALA A 435 31.20 -17.70 2.11
CA ALA A 435 31.54 -17.87 0.70
C ALA A 435 31.94 -19.31 0.32
N GLU A 436 32.39 -20.13 1.27
CA GLU A 436 32.77 -21.53 0.98
C GLU A 436 31.56 -22.46 0.90
N LYS A 437 30.45 -22.12 1.60
CA LYS A 437 29.23 -22.93 1.65
C LYS A 437 28.03 -22.30 0.94
N ASP A 438 28.12 -21.03 0.53
CA ASP A 438 27.06 -20.31 -0.15
C ASP A 438 27.30 -20.25 -1.66
N HIS A 439 26.73 -21.21 -2.40
CA HIS A 439 26.76 -21.27 -3.86
C HIS A 439 25.80 -20.22 -4.43
N LYS A 440 26.32 -19.06 -4.82
CA LYS A 440 25.51 -17.99 -5.35
C LYS A 440 25.25 -18.18 -6.83
N VAL A 441 23.95 -18.19 -7.20
CA VAL A 441 23.45 -18.43 -8.56
C VAL A 441 22.66 -17.21 -9.04
N ALA A 442 22.75 -16.87 -10.30
CA ALA A 442 22.02 -15.77 -10.90
C ALA A 442 20.49 -15.97 -10.80
N TYR A 443 19.79 -14.94 -10.35
CA TYR A 443 18.33 -14.95 -10.25
C TYR A 443 17.67 -15.22 -11.60
N ASP A 444 18.30 -14.75 -12.68
CA ASP A 444 17.80 -14.87 -14.06
C ASP A 444 17.64 -16.32 -14.55
N HIS A 445 18.34 -17.29 -13.95
CA HIS A 445 18.16 -18.70 -14.29
C HIS A 445 16.82 -19.28 -13.84
N VAL A 446 16.18 -18.65 -12.86
CA VAL A 446 14.97 -19.20 -12.21
C VAL A 446 13.72 -18.36 -12.42
N ILE A 447 13.90 -17.08 -12.79
CA ILE A 447 12.79 -16.17 -12.99
C ILE A 447 12.10 -16.41 -14.33
N LYS A 448 10.77 -16.29 -14.34
CA LYS A 448 9.98 -16.24 -15.58
C LYS A 448 8.91 -15.16 -15.44
N ARG A 449 8.88 -14.26 -16.43
CA ARG A 449 7.87 -13.18 -16.49
C ARG A 449 6.51 -13.71 -16.94
N GLY A 450 5.47 -12.92 -16.71
CA GLY A 450 4.10 -13.22 -17.14
C GLY A 450 3.20 -13.73 -16.01
N TRP A 451 3.73 -13.86 -14.80
CA TRP A 451 3.02 -14.27 -13.61
C TRP A 451 3.01 -13.13 -12.58
N LYS A 452 1.91 -12.97 -11.87
CA LYS A 452 1.81 -12.02 -10.77
C LYS A 452 2.76 -12.40 -9.60
N TYR A 453 2.96 -13.71 -9.39
CA TYR A 453 3.77 -14.27 -8.30
C TYR A 453 4.83 -15.23 -8.87
N PHE A 454 5.82 -14.71 -9.55
CA PHE A 454 6.83 -15.53 -10.22
C PHE A 454 7.97 -16.04 -9.34
N ASP A 455 7.91 -15.83 -8.04
CA ASP A 455 8.95 -16.17 -7.05
C ASP A 455 8.62 -17.39 -6.18
N ASN A 456 7.74 -18.30 -6.64
CA ASN A 456 7.48 -19.54 -5.92
C ASN A 456 8.75 -20.39 -5.80
N ALA A 457 9.18 -20.66 -4.57
CA ALA A 457 10.48 -21.25 -4.29
C ALA A 457 10.66 -22.66 -4.86
N VAL A 458 9.62 -23.51 -4.84
CA VAL A 458 9.68 -24.88 -5.40
C VAL A 458 9.88 -24.80 -6.92
N ILE A 459 9.10 -23.95 -7.59
CA ILE A 459 9.19 -23.80 -9.05
C ILE A 459 10.52 -23.16 -9.44
N CYS A 460 11.03 -22.19 -8.68
CA CYS A 460 12.38 -21.64 -8.90
C CYS A 460 13.46 -22.71 -8.73
N CYS A 461 13.34 -23.59 -7.73
CA CYS A 461 14.26 -24.71 -7.54
C CYS A 461 14.20 -25.68 -8.72
N LEU A 462 13.01 -26.03 -9.19
CA LEU A 462 12.84 -26.91 -10.38
C LEU A 462 13.43 -26.29 -11.64
N ARG A 463 13.28 -24.98 -11.86
CA ARG A 463 13.92 -24.27 -12.99
C ARG A 463 15.45 -24.28 -12.88
N LEU A 464 15.98 -24.15 -11.65
CA LEU A 464 17.41 -24.32 -11.44
C LEU A 464 17.86 -25.75 -11.77
N LEU A 465 17.13 -26.78 -11.34
CA LEU A 465 17.45 -28.16 -11.67
C LEU A 465 17.41 -28.44 -13.18
N GLU A 466 16.41 -27.87 -13.88
CA GLU A 466 16.35 -27.88 -15.35
C GLU A 466 17.62 -27.26 -15.97
N TYR A 467 18.00 -26.06 -15.50
CA TYR A 467 19.19 -25.35 -15.96
C TYR A 467 20.48 -26.16 -15.72
N LEU A 468 20.59 -26.79 -14.56
CA LEU A 468 21.73 -27.65 -14.19
C LEU A 468 21.73 -29.01 -14.90
N GLY A 469 20.69 -29.35 -15.65
CA GLY A 469 20.58 -30.60 -16.37
C GLY A 469 20.23 -31.83 -15.52
N VAL A 470 19.47 -31.63 -14.45
CA VAL A 470 18.95 -32.69 -13.56
C VAL A 470 17.61 -33.21 -14.10
N GLU A 471 17.46 -34.53 -14.22
CA GLU A 471 16.35 -35.16 -14.92
C GLU A 471 15.00 -35.09 -14.18
N GLY A 472 15.01 -34.85 -12.87
CA GLY A 472 13.78 -34.76 -12.09
C GLY A 472 14.00 -34.67 -10.59
N ALA A 473 12.89 -34.57 -9.85
CA ALA A 473 12.90 -34.49 -8.40
C ALA A 473 11.62 -35.11 -7.78
N ALA A 474 11.78 -35.68 -6.60
CA ALA A 474 10.67 -36.07 -5.73
C ALA A 474 10.36 -34.93 -4.75
N ILE A 475 9.13 -34.47 -4.67
CA ILE A 475 8.71 -33.27 -3.94
C ILE A 475 7.87 -33.64 -2.74
N ALA A 476 8.22 -33.13 -1.56
CA ALA A 476 7.42 -33.21 -0.35
C ALA A 476 7.10 -31.82 0.19
N GLY A 477 5.91 -31.63 0.76
CA GLY A 477 5.52 -30.37 1.43
C GLY A 477 5.21 -29.21 0.47
N PHE A 478 4.90 -29.49 -0.78
CA PHE A 478 4.38 -28.50 -1.74
C PHE A 478 2.84 -28.55 -1.71
N ASP A 479 2.27 -28.22 -0.55
CA ASP A 479 0.88 -28.57 -0.20
C ASP A 479 -0.16 -27.62 -0.82
N GLY A 480 0.15 -26.35 -1.03
CA GLY A 480 -0.76 -25.26 -1.32
C GLY A 480 -1.02 -24.37 -0.10
N PHE A 481 -1.72 -23.25 -0.30
CA PHE A 481 -2.00 -22.27 0.74
C PHE A 481 -3.45 -22.39 1.23
N LYS A 482 -3.66 -22.14 2.53
CA LYS A 482 -4.97 -22.10 3.18
C LYS A 482 -5.27 -20.67 3.65
N ASN A 483 -6.53 -20.42 4.00
CA ASN A 483 -7.04 -19.11 4.44
C ASN A 483 -6.29 -18.51 5.64
N ILE A 484 -5.69 -19.33 6.48
CA ILE A 484 -4.85 -18.87 7.60
C ILE A 484 -3.40 -19.18 7.26
N TYR A 485 -2.60 -18.13 7.15
CA TYR A 485 -1.18 -18.23 6.78
C TYR A 485 -0.40 -19.27 7.57
N ASN A 486 -0.50 -19.23 8.90
CA ASN A 486 0.26 -20.13 9.80
C ASN A 486 -0.15 -21.60 9.68
N GLU A 487 -1.29 -21.89 9.07
CA GLU A 487 -1.74 -23.28 8.82
C GLU A 487 -1.13 -23.90 7.57
N SER A 488 -0.53 -23.10 6.69
CA SER A 488 0.07 -23.59 5.44
C SER A 488 1.48 -24.14 5.62
N TYR A 489 2.18 -23.78 6.71
CA TYR A 489 3.57 -24.19 6.94
C TYR A 489 3.71 -25.08 8.18
N ALA A 490 4.73 -25.95 8.17
CA ALA A 490 5.11 -26.79 9.31
C ALA A 490 5.64 -25.93 10.47
N ASP A 491 6.40 -24.89 10.16
CA ASP A 491 6.85 -23.89 11.14
C ASP A 491 5.96 -22.64 11.06
N PRO A 492 5.13 -22.35 12.09
CA PRO A 492 4.22 -21.22 12.09
C PRO A 492 4.92 -19.87 12.19
N MET A 493 6.20 -19.82 12.55
CA MET A 493 7.00 -18.60 12.67
C MET A 493 7.78 -18.27 11.39
N LEU A 494 7.67 -19.12 10.39
CA LEU A 494 8.39 -18.97 9.14
C LEU A 494 8.05 -17.63 8.45
N PRO A 495 9.02 -16.74 8.15
CA PRO A 495 8.75 -15.45 7.54
C PRO A 495 7.98 -15.58 6.22
N SER A 496 6.92 -14.82 6.05
CA SER A 496 6.22 -14.70 4.79
C SER A 496 5.95 -13.26 4.41
N LEU A 497 5.99 -13.02 3.13
CA LEU A 497 5.58 -11.79 2.51
C LEU A 497 4.07 -11.81 2.17
N ASN A 498 3.41 -12.98 2.29
CA ASN A 498 1.97 -13.16 2.10
C ASN A 498 1.21 -13.04 3.41
N THR A 499 0.86 -11.82 3.79
CA THR A 499 0.13 -11.57 5.04
C THR A 499 -1.38 -11.42 4.88
N GLY A 500 -1.89 -11.54 3.68
CA GLY A 500 -3.31 -11.48 3.34
C GLY A 500 -3.49 -11.56 1.84
N GLY A 501 -4.62 -12.01 1.36
CA GLY A 501 -4.89 -12.10 -0.05
C GLY A 501 -5.91 -13.17 -0.41
N ASP A 502 -6.20 -13.26 -1.67
CA ASP A 502 -7.00 -14.34 -2.26
C ASP A 502 -6.12 -15.59 -2.42
N TRP A 503 -6.25 -16.51 -1.46
CA TRP A 503 -5.47 -17.75 -1.42
C TRP A 503 -5.85 -18.70 -2.57
N ASP A 504 -7.08 -18.66 -3.03
CA ASP A 504 -7.54 -19.48 -4.14
C ASP A 504 -6.92 -18.99 -5.44
N ALA A 505 -6.93 -17.66 -5.69
CA ALA A 505 -6.25 -17.07 -6.84
C ALA A 505 -4.74 -17.35 -6.82
N LEU A 506 -4.09 -17.26 -5.66
CA LEU A 506 -2.68 -17.60 -5.49
C LEU A 506 -2.40 -19.08 -5.83
N ASN A 507 -3.20 -19.99 -5.32
CA ASN A 507 -3.04 -21.42 -5.59
C ASN A 507 -3.25 -21.75 -7.08
N GLU A 508 -4.25 -21.15 -7.73
CA GLU A 508 -4.50 -21.34 -9.16
C GLU A 508 -3.34 -20.79 -10.01
N GLU A 509 -2.78 -19.65 -9.64
CA GLU A 509 -1.64 -19.11 -10.37
C GLU A 509 -0.39 -19.98 -10.21
N ILE A 510 -0.10 -20.47 -9.00
CA ILE A 510 1.02 -21.40 -8.76
C ILE A 510 0.80 -22.71 -9.53
N ARG A 511 -0.43 -23.22 -9.57
CA ARG A 511 -0.80 -24.41 -10.37
C ARG A 511 -0.53 -24.17 -11.86
N ALA A 512 -1.00 -23.03 -12.39
CA ALA A 512 -0.74 -22.66 -13.79
C ALA A 512 0.77 -22.49 -14.09
N MET A 513 1.51 -21.90 -13.16
CA MET A 513 2.97 -21.75 -13.25
C MET A 513 3.69 -23.10 -13.25
N PHE A 514 3.23 -24.06 -12.43
CA PHE A 514 3.79 -25.40 -12.35
C PHE A 514 3.48 -26.20 -13.63
N ARG A 515 2.25 -26.10 -14.17
CA ARG A 515 1.89 -26.70 -15.48
C ARG A 515 2.76 -26.16 -16.60
N ALA A 516 2.92 -24.84 -16.68
CA ALA A 516 3.78 -24.21 -17.67
C ALA A 516 5.24 -24.70 -17.56
N PHE A 517 5.75 -24.88 -16.32
CA PHE A 517 7.07 -25.49 -16.13
C PHE A 517 7.13 -26.92 -16.70
N ARG A 518 6.13 -27.78 -16.39
CA ARG A 518 6.08 -29.17 -16.90
C ARG A 518 6.04 -29.25 -18.43
N GLU A 519 5.31 -28.34 -19.08
CA GLU A 519 5.20 -28.27 -20.54
C GLU A 519 6.51 -27.83 -21.20
N GLU A 520 7.24 -26.94 -20.58
CA GLU A 520 8.46 -26.32 -21.12
C GLU A 520 9.73 -27.09 -20.78
N ALA A 521 9.76 -27.82 -19.66
CA ALA A 521 10.93 -28.55 -19.20
C ALA A 521 11.36 -29.61 -20.25
N ARG A 522 12.63 -29.58 -20.58
CA ARG A 522 13.24 -30.51 -21.55
C ARG A 522 14.01 -31.62 -20.86
N VAL A 523 14.58 -31.34 -19.71
CA VAL A 523 15.45 -32.23 -18.94
C VAL A 523 14.75 -32.66 -17.64
N CYS A 524 14.31 -31.73 -16.79
CA CYS A 524 13.69 -31.99 -15.50
C CYS A 524 12.21 -32.39 -15.63
N ARG A 525 11.97 -33.57 -16.22
CA ARG A 525 10.61 -34.08 -16.54
C ARG A 525 10.07 -35.05 -15.51
N ASN A 526 10.95 -35.74 -14.78
CA ASN A 526 10.58 -36.80 -13.85
C ASN A 526 10.22 -36.19 -12.48
N ILE A 527 8.99 -35.66 -12.36
CA ILE A 527 8.49 -35.07 -11.11
C ILE A 527 7.58 -36.05 -10.41
N GLU A 528 7.93 -36.40 -9.18
CA GLU A 528 7.15 -37.27 -8.30
C GLU A 528 6.71 -36.51 -7.06
N PHE A 529 5.47 -36.70 -6.59
CA PHE A 529 4.97 -36.13 -5.34
C PHE A 529 4.99 -37.17 -4.23
N LEU A 530 5.77 -36.94 -3.18
CA LEU A 530 5.85 -37.81 -1.99
C LEU A 530 4.71 -37.56 -1.02
N THR A 531 4.10 -36.37 -1.08
CA THR A 531 2.94 -35.96 -0.29
C THR A 531 1.84 -35.44 -1.21
N ASP A 532 0.59 -35.48 -0.74
CA ASP A 532 -0.50 -34.84 -1.50
C ASP A 532 -0.24 -33.35 -1.68
N SER A 533 -0.60 -32.82 -2.82
CA SER A 533 -0.38 -31.43 -3.20
C SER A 533 -1.58 -30.89 -3.97
N TYR A 534 -1.91 -29.63 -3.70
CA TYR A 534 -2.91 -28.89 -4.49
C TYR A 534 -2.50 -28.76 -5.97
N PHE A 535 -1.19 -28.85 -6.24
CA PHE A 535 -0.60 -28.63 -7.55
C PHE A 535 -0.37 -29.93 -8.35
N ASN A 536 -0.72 -31.08 -7.79
CA ASN A 536 -0.66 -32.38 -8.48
C ASN A 536 -1.99 -32.66 -9.19
N ASP A 537 -1.99 -32.57 -10.53
CA ASP A 537 -3.20 -32.78 -11.34
C ASP A 537 -3.60 -34.26 -11.52
N GLY A 538 -2.97 -35.19 -10.79
CA GLY A 538 -3.34 -36.63 -10.80
C GLY A 538 -2.88 -37.40 -12.04
N GLU A 539 -2.07 -36.84 -12.89
CA GLU A 539 -1.36 -37.52 -13.95
C GLU A 539 -0.03 -38.09 -13.39
N ASN A 540 -0.07 -39.31 -12.87
CA ASN A 540 1.12 -40.11 -12.60
C ASN A 540 1.55 -40.87 -13.84
#